data_6ff2f8c60566b291fcd501be3081e6a7
#
_entry.id   6ff2f8c60566b291fcd501be3081e6a7
#
_cell.length_a   1.000
_cell.length_b   1.000
_cell.length_c   1.000
_cell.angle_alpha   90.00
_cell.angle_beta   90.00
_cell.angle_gamma   90.00
#
_symmetry.space_group_name_H-M   'P 1'
#
loop_
_entity.id
_entity.type
_entity.pdbx_description
1 polymer ?
#
loop_
_entity_poly.entity_id
_entity_poly.type
_entity_poly.pdbx_seq_one_letter_code
_entity_poly.pdbx_strand_id
1 'polypeptide(L)'
;MSKQQQQSDGPIRVKTPGKGQLLGIIEERLGNRRSKVRASDGHIRICRIPGRVRRRMWTREGDIVLIEPWSVQENERGDLIMTYSKPQIDWLQRKGFLDWL
;
A
#
# COMPACT_ATOMS: atom_id res chain seq x y z
N MET A 1 -20.30 13.36 -20.14
CA MET A 1 -19.98 13.45 -19.76
C MET A 1 -19.76 13.12 -19.00
N SER A 2 -19.56 12.92 -19.15
CA SER A 2 -19.22 12.71 -18.61
C SER A 2 -18.69 12.46 -17.90
N LYS A 3 -18.65 12.21 -17.70
CA LYS A 3 -17.96 12.16 -17.22
C LYS A 3 -17.55 11.44 -16.83
N GLN A 4 -17.46 11.08 -17.04
CA GLN A 4 -17.02 10.58 -16.96
C GLN A 4 -16.59 10.01 -17.23
N GLN A 5 -16.73 9.85 -17.61
CA GLN A 5 -16.15 9.57 -18.06
C GLN A 5 -15.29 9.65 -18.03
N GLN A 6 -15.30 9.98 -18.13
CA GLN A 6 -14.40 10.20 -18.21
C GLN A 6 -13.72 9.83 -17.67
N GLN A 7 -13.84 9.81 -17.42
CA GLN A 7 -13.07 9.36 -16.97
C GLN A 7 -12.53 8.18 -17.13
N SER A 8 -12.70 7.86 -17.30
CA SER A 8 -12.14 6.57 -17.63
C SER A 8 -11.07 6.61 -18.69
N ASP A 9 -11.14 7.55 -19.49
CA ASP A 9 -10.16 7.70 -20.57
C ASP A 9 -8.90 8.41 -20.12
N GLY A 10 -8.93 8.94 -18.93
CA GLY A 10 -7.76 9.58 -18.40
C GLY A 10 -6.74 8.58 -17.90
N PRO A 11 -5.53 9.00 -17.62
CA PRO A 11 -4.53 8.11 -17.06
C PRO A 11 -4.98 7.63 -15.67
N ILE A 12 -4.60 6.40 -15.35
CA ILE A 12 -4.84 5.86 -14.02
C ILE A 12 -4.05 6.69 -13.02
N ARG A 13 -4.72 7.11 -11.97
CA ARG A 13 -4.05 7.84 -10.91
C ARG A 13 -3.53 6.85 -9.90
N VAL A 14 -2.22 6.81 -9.75
CA VAL A 14 -1.57 5.90 -8.84
C VAL A 14 -0.72 6.70 -7.88
N LYS A 15 -1.02 6.57 -6.60
CA LYS A 15 -0.21 7.23 -5.60
C LYS A 15 1.08 6.44 -5.43
N THR A 16 2.20 7.10 -5.68
CA THR A 16 3.51 6.51 -5.46
C THR A 16 4.02 6.91 -4.09
N PRO A 17 4.99 6.16 -3.53
CA PRO A 17 5.50 6.49 -2.20
C PRO A 17 6.10 7.88 -2.17
N GLY A 18 5.68 8.68 -1.21
CA GLY A 18 6.30 9.95 -0.93
C GLY A 18 7.39 9.79 0.10
N LYS A 19 7.88 10.93 0.61
CA LYS A 19 8.90 10.91 1.63
C LYS A 19 8.39 10.16 2.85
N GLY A 20 9.21 9.22 3.33
CA GLY A 20 8.85 8.44 4.50
C GLY A 20 7.84 7.34 4.25
N GLN A 21 7.57 7.03 2.99
CA GLN A 21 6.62 5.98 2.63
C GLN A 21 7.30 4.91 1.80
N LEU A 22 6.76 3.69 1.89
CA LEU A 22 7.30 2.54 1.16
C LEU A 22 6.15 1.71 0.62
N LEU A 23 6.42 1.02 -0.49
CA LEU A 23 5.53 -0.03 -0.95
C LEU A 23 5.84 -1.31 -0.18
N GLY A 24 4.83 -2.15 -0.03
CA GLY A 24 5.00 -3.43 0.63
C GLY A 24 3.99 -4.44 0.13
N ILE A 25 4.14 -5.67 0.59
CA ILE A 25 3.20 -6.74 0.29
C ILE A 25 2.79 -7.39 1.61
N ILE A 26 1.48 -7.63 1.75
CA ILE A 26 0.97 -8.26 2.96
C ILE A 26 1.32 -9.74 2.93
N GLU A 27 2.11 -10.17 3.91
CA GLU A 27 2.48 -11.57 4.02
C GLU A 27 1.53 -12.35 4.90
N GLU A 28 0.96 -11.68 5.91
CA GLU A 28 0.08 -12.36 6.84
C GLU A 28 -0.80 -11.34 7.53
N ARG A 29 -2.07 -11.67 7.69
CA ARG A 29 -2.98 -10.86 8.50
C ARG A 29 -2.94 -11.37 9.93
N LEU A 30 -2.78 -10.47 10.88
CA LEU A 30 -2.58 -10.83 12.27
C LEU A 30 -3.79 -10.57 13.16
N GLY A 31 -4.89 -10.01 12.59
CA GLY A 31 -6.01 -9.61 13.39
C GLY A 31 -5.80 -8.27 14.05
N ASN A 32 -6.83 -7.75 14.70
CA ASN A 32 -6.79 -6.45 15.38
C ASN A 32 -6.29 -5.34 14.46
N ARG A 33 -6.70 -5.39 13.19
CA ARG A 33 -6.33 -4.40 12.18
C ARG A 33 -4.82 -4.30 11.96
N ARG A 34 -4.09 -5.41 12.14
CA ARG A 34 -2.65 -5.45 11.94
C ARG A 34 -2.30 -6.51 10.91
N SER A 35 -1.21 -6.29 10.21
CA SER A 35 -0.69 -7.21 9.19
C SER A 35 0.82 -7.22 9.23
N LYS A 36 1.38 -8.36 8.85
CA LYS A 36 2.81 -8.47 8.63
C LYS A 36 3.06 -8.10 7.17
N VAL A 37 3.89 -7.09 6.95
CA VAL A 37 4.14 -6.51 5.63
C VAL A 37 5.63 -6.56 5.34
N ARG A 38 5.99 -7.17 4.20
CA ARG A 38 7.37 -7.09 3.72
C ARG A 38 7.47 -5.88 2.82
N ALA A 39 8.29 -4.93 3.21
CA ALA A 39 8.42 -3.68 2.48
C ALA A 39 9.52 -3.73 1.45
N SER A 40 9.53 -2.74 0.56
CA SER A 40 10.49 -2.67 -0.54
C SER A 40 11.94 -2.50 -0.06
N ASP A 41 12.14 -2.07 1.18
CA ASP A 41 13.48 -1.97 1.75
C ASP A 41 13.97 -3.29 2.35
N GLY A 42 13.16 -4.35 2.26
CA GLY A 42 13.53 -5.67 2.74
C GLY A 42 13.15 -5.95 4.18
N HIS A 43 12.73 -4.95 4.92
CA HIS A 43 12.32 -5.17 6.31
C HIS A 43 10.88 -5.67 6.37
N ILE A 44 10.62 -6.57 7.31
CA ILE A 44 9.27 -7.04 7.58
C ILE A 44 8.76 -6.30 8.80
N ARG A 45 7.64 -5.59 8.62
CA ARG A 45 7.08 -4.74 9.65
C ARG A 45 5.69 -5.21 10.06
N ILE A 46 5.35 -5.01 11.31
CA ILE A 46 3.97 -5.15 11.76
C ILE A 46 3.30 -3.79 11.52
N CYS A 47 2.35 -3.76 10.61
CA CYS A 47 1.68 -2.53 10.24
C CYS A 47 0.23 -2.60 10.67
N ARG A 48 -0.29 -1.48 11.15
CA ARG A 48 -1.68 -1.38 11.58
C ARG A 48 -2.43 -0.40 10.67
N ILE A 49 -3.73 -0.55 10.64
CA ILE A 49 -4.59 0.44 9.99
C ILE A 49 -4.86 1.52 11.01
N PRO A 50 -4.36 2.76 10.80
CA PRO A 50 -4.52 3.79 11.82
C PRO A 50 -5.98 4.24 11.94
N GLY A 51 -6.33 4.77 13.13
CA GLY A 51 -7.68 5.19 13.39
C GLY A 51 -8.16 6.32 12.50
N ARG A 52 -7.23 7.12 11.96
CA ARG A 52 -7.60 8.20 11.05
C ARG A 52 -8.08 7.71 9.70
N VAL A 53 -7.83 6.44 9.37
CA VAL A 53 -8.32 5.85 8.14
C VAL A 53 -9.75 5.40 8.41
N ARG A 54 -10.71 6.23 7.98
CA ARG A 54 -12.11 6.00 8.29
C ARG A 54 -12.74 4.95 7.41
N ARG A 55 -12.27 4.85 6.18
CA ARG A 55 -12.83 3.88 5.25
C ARG A 55 -12.42 2.49 5.66
N ARG A 56 -13.34 1.55 5.48
CA ARG A 56 -12.99 0.16 5.65
C ARG A 56 -11.92 -0.19 4.63
N MET A 57 -10.82 -0.70 5.13
CA MET A 57 -9.74 -1.15 4.27
C MET A 57 -9.75 -2.67 4.27
N TRP A 58 -10.05 -3.23 3.11
CA TRP A 58 -10.00 -4.67 2.95
C TRP A 58 -8.58 -5.06 2.62
N THR A 59 -8.02 -5.92 3.47
CA THR A 59 -6.65 -6.39 3.28
C THR A 59 -6.65 -7.90 3.15
N ARG A 60 -5.82 -8.40 2.26
CA ARG A 60 -5.64 -9.83 2.06
C ARG A 60 -4.17 -10.12 1.87
N GLU A 61 -3.79 -11.36 2.17
CA GLU A 61 -2.42 -11.79 1.91
C GLU A 61 -2.15 -11.67 0.42
N GLY A 62 -0.97 -11.13 0.09
CA GLY A 62 -0.60 -10.88 -1.28
C GLY A 62 -0.94 -9.49 -1.79
N ASP A 63 -1.71 -8.70 -1.04
CA ASP A 63 -2.06 -7.34 -1.47
C ASP A 63 -0.83 -6.45 -1.45
N ILE A 64 -0.74 -5.60 -2.46
CA ILE A 64 0.29 -4.55 -2.51
C ILE A 64 -0.27 -3.33 -1.78
N VAL A 65 0.53 -2.77 -0.91
CA VAL A 65 0.10 -1.69 -0.02
C VAL A 65 1.13 -0.59 0.03
N LEU A 66 0.66 0.58 0.45
CA LEU A 66 1.53 1.72 0.76
C LEU A 66 1.58 1.82 2.28
N ILE A 67 2.78 1.88 2.83
CA ILE A 67 2.97 1.96 4.27
C ILE A 67 3.81 3.17 4.63
N GLU A 68 3.68 3.56 5.88
CA GLU A 68 4.49 4.64 6.44
C GLU A 68 5.13 4.11 7.71
N PRO A 69 6.44 3.82 7.69
CA PRO A 69 7.13 3.36 8.91
C PRO A 69 7.00 4.39 10.03
N TRP A 70 6.92 3.91 11.25
CA TRP A 70 6.86 4.80 12.41
C TRP A 70 8.21 5.48 12.60
N SER A 71 8.18 6.67 13.19
CA SER A 71 9.41 7.39 13.48
C SER A 71 10.25 6.70 14.54
N VAL A 72 9.62 5.92 15.44
CA VAL A 72 10.31 5.02 16.36
C VAL A 72 10.04 3.60 15.90
N GLN A 73 11.01 2.72 16.08
CA GLN A 73 10.90 1.33 15.61
C GLN A 73 10.60 1.28 14.11
N GLU A 74 11.29 2.14 13.35
CA GLU A 74 10.95 2.33 11.94
C GLU A 74 11.15 1.08 11.10
N ASN A 75 12.03 0.16 11.52
CA ASN A 75 12.25 -1.08 10.78
C ASN A 75 11.34 -2.21 11.23
N GLU A 76 10.49 -1.97 12.24
CA GLU A 76 9.66 -3.02 12.81
C GLU A 76 8.17 -2.68 12.77
N ARG A 77 7.82 -1.40 12.69
CA ARG A 77 6.44 -0.96 12.79
C ARG A 77 6.10 0.07 11.72
N GLY A 78 4.85 0.12 11.35
CA GLY A 78 4.38 1.11 10.40
C GLY A 78 2.86 1.19 10.38
N ASP A 79 2.37 2.14 9.60
CA ASP A 79 0.95 2.33 9.35
C ASP A 79 0.64 1.91 7.92
N LEU A 80 -0.47 1.20 7.75
CA LEU A 80 -1.03 0.93 6.44
C LEU A 80 -1.78 2.17 5.97
N ILE A 81 -1.38 2.69 4.81
CA ILE A 81 -1.99 3.92 4.29
C ILE A 81 -3.08 3.58 3.30
N MET A 82 -2.81 2.65 2.38
CA MET A 82 -3.80 2.25 1.38
C MET A 82 -3.41 0.93 0.76
N THR A 83 -4.38 0.27 0.13
CA THR A 83 -4.15 -0.89 -0.70
C THR A 83 -4.33 -0.48 -2.15
N TYR A 84 -3.65 -1.17 -3.06
CA TYR A 84 -3.72 -0.86 -4.48
C TYR A 84 -4.67 -1.83 -5.19
N SER A 85 -5.39 -1.30 -6.17
CA SER A 85 -6.24 -2.11 -7.03
C SER A 85 -5.39 -2.79 -8.10
N LYS A 86 -5.98 -3.78 -8.77
CA LYS A 86 -5.24 -4.50 -9.81
C LYS A 86 -4.73 -3.58 -10.92
N PRO A 87 -5.54 -2.68 -11.48
CA PRO A 87 -5.00 -1.76 -12.50
C PRO A 87 -3.84 -0.92 -11.98
N GLN A 88 -3.90 -0.50 -10.72
CA GLN A 88 -2.82 0.28 -10.13
C GLN A 88 -1.57 -0.56 -9.97
N ILE A 89 -1.73 -1.82 -9.56
CA ILE A 89 -0.60 -2.75 -9.44
C ILE A 89 0.04 -2.96 -10.81
N ASP A 90 -0.76 -3.14 -11.85
CA ASP A 90 -0.24 -3.30 -13.20
C ASP A 90 0.59 -2.08 -13.61
N TRP A 91 0.09 -0.89 -13.29
CA TRP A 91 0.81 0.34 -13.58
C TRP A 91 2.13 0.40 -12.82
N LEU A 92 2.11 0.08 -11.52
CA LEU A 92 3.32 0.08 -10.71
C LEU A 92 4.34 -0.91 -11.26
N GLN A 93 3.87 -2.06 -11.69
CA GLN A 93 4.76 -3.08 -12.23
C GLN A 93 5.41 -2.62 -13.53
N ARG A 94 4.62 -1.99 -14.41
CA ARG A 94 5.17 -1.49 -15.68
C ARG A 94 6.19 -0.39 -15.46
N LYS A 95 6.05 0.38 -14.40
CA LYS A 95 6.96 1.49 -14.09
C LYS A 95 8.15 1.07 -13.24
N GLY A 96 8.26 -0.21 -12.91
CA GLY A 96 9.40 -0.71 -12.17
C GLY A 96 9.31 -0.55 -10.67
N PHE A 97 8.18 -0.09 -10.15
CA PHE A 97 8.03 0.12 -8.71
C PHE A 97 7.95 -1.19 -7.92
N LEU A 98 7.73 -2.32 -8.60
CA LEU A 98 7.58 -3.60 -7.92
C LEU A 98 8.73 -4.55 -8.22
N ASP A 99 9.86 -4.03 -8.67
CA ASP A 99 11.01 -4.86 -8.99
C ASP A 99 11.63 -5.52 -7.76
N TRP A 100 11.25 -5.03 -6.58
CA TRP A 100 11.74 -5.59 -5.31
C TRP A 100 11.00 -6.87 -4.88
N LEU A 101 9.91 -7.21 -5.57
CA LEU A 101 9.14 -8.41 -5.21
C LEU A 101 9.93 -9.69 -5.48
#